data_3bc74de48d9047d1462557caff31f78a
#
_entry.id   3bc74de48d9047d1462557caff31f78a
#
_cell.length_a   1.000
_cell.length_b   1.000
_cell.length_c   1.000
_cell.angle_alpha   90.00
_cell.angle_beta   90.00
_cell.angle_gamma   90.00
#
_symmetry.space_group_name_H-M   'P 1'
#
loop_
_entity.id
_entity.type
_entity.pdbx_description
1 polymer ?
#
loop_
_entity_poly.entity_id
_entity_poly.type
_entity_poly.pdbx_seq_one_letter_code
_entity_poly.pdbx_strand_id
1 'polypeptide(L)'
;MSQLISSAVSSFWVLGVIKRISASLIGIFFLAAGTLNSYASESDWMHYGGHEGGGRYSDLTQINKDNVHNLEVAWTFKTGHLDRVPEKMSFLKHLVGFQVTPIILPKDVGGHLVLCTPFNEVIAIDPETGEQRWFYNPKIDLRPFAGRFNCRGLAQWRDSDTDPNEVCGHSLFLATSDKRLISLDARTGNPCPNFGKDGIVDVVPFIKSMEPTNQIRAMQLKSPPAVVNGVVVIGGTGNKFKDASSVNGAVRGFDARTGKFLWAFDTLVRGEDNPGSLSYTVGGANVWTTMSVDSKRDLVFIPTASAAPNFYGALRPGDNRYANSVLAIKASTGE
;
A
#
# COMPACT_ATOMS: atom_id res chain seq x y z
N MET A 1 43.54 37.03 3.21
CA MET A 1 44.89 36.72 3.67
C MET A 1 44.92 35.19 3.68
N SER A 2 45.28 34.48 2.58
CA SER A 2 46.67 34.21 2.13
C SER A 2 47.36 33.26 3.13
N GLN A 3 47.83 32.12 2.82
CA GLN A 3 48.46 31.39 1.72
C GLN A 3 48.88 30.04 2.34
N LEU A 4 48.68 28.86 1.65
CA LEU A 4 49.67 28.16 0.87
C LEU A 4 50.97 27.75 1.58
N ILE A 5 51.35 26.48 1.45
CA ILE A 5 52.65 25.89 1.12
C ILE A 5 52.56 24.38 1.42
N SER A 6 52.54 23.41 0.55
CA SER A 6 53.39 22.91 -0.53
C SER A 6 54.71 22.22 -0.08
N SER A 7 54.83 20.97 -0.58
CA SER A 7 56.04 20.22 -0.98
C SER A 7 56.93 19.65 0.16
N ALA A 8 57.70 18.60 0.04
CA ALA A 8 58.11 17.69 -1.01
C ALA A 8 58.89 16.49 -0.44
N VAL A 9 58.81 15.37 -1.13
CA VAL A 9 59.88 14.42 -1.52
C VAL A 9 61.08 14.15 -0.60
N SER A 10 61.32 12.89 -0.29
CA SER A 10 62.62 12.28 -0.59
C SER A 10 62.61 10.74 -0.41
N SER A 11 63.13 10.13 -1.47
CA SER A 11 63.44 8.69 -1.63
C SER A 11 64.66 8.27 -0.81
N PHE A 12 64.71 7.05 -0.33
CA PHE A 12 65.97 6.34 -0.12
C PHE A 12 65.84 4.84 -0.43
N TRP A 13 66.75 4.39 -1.29
CA TRP A 13 67.01 3.03 -1.68
C TRP A 13 67.85 2.31 -0.60
N VAL A 14 67.56 1.03 -0.34
CA VAL A 14 68.62 0.08 0.01
C VAL A 14 68.31 -1.29 -0.58
N LEU A 15 69.25 -1.76 -1.33
CA LEU A 15 69.35 -3.09 -1.95
C LEU A 15 69.75 -4.17 -0.89
N GLY A 16 69.31 -5.38 -1.16
CA GLY A 16 70.14 -6.56 -0.96
C GLY A 16 69.53 -7.76 -0.25
N VAL A 17 69.43 -8.76 -1.00
CA VAL A 17 69.93 -10.13 -0.93
C VAL A 17 68.88 -11.24 -1.01
N ILE A 18 69.05 -12.01 -2.07
CA ILE A 18 68.37 -13.23 -2.50
C ILE A 18 68.64 -14.38 -1.53
N LYS A 19 67.60 -15.17 -1.18
CA LYS A 19 67.74 -16.62 -1.07
C LYS A 19 66.44 -17.33 -1.51
N ARG A 20 66.61 -18.21 -2.50
CA ARG A 20 65.60 -19.12 -3.05
C ARG A 20 65.22 -20.17 -2.00
N ILE A 21 63.95 -20.43 -1.81
CA ILE A 21 63.44 -21.76 -1.49
C ILE A 21 62.13 -21.94 -2.24
N SER A 22 62.12 -22.98 -3.08
CA SER A 22 60.93 -23.47 -3.76
C SER A 22 59.99 -24.19 -2.81
N ALA A 23 58.70 -23.98 -2.94
CA ALA A 23 57.69 -25.05 -2.85
C ALA A 23 56.30 -24.49 -3.18
N SER A 24 55.69 -25.10 -4.13
CA SER A 24 54.36 -24.92 -4.68
C SER A 24 53.27 -25.00 -3.60
N LEU A 25 52.40 -23.98 -3.57
CA LEU A 25 51.01 -24.13 -3.13
C LEU A 25 50.21 -23.05 -3.83
N ILE A 26 49.66 -23.43 -5.00
CA ILE A 26 48.62 -22.64 -5.69
C ILE A 26 47.35 -22.76 -4.85
N GLY A 27 47.15 -21.79 -3.97
CA GLY A 27 45.86 -21.57 -3.32
C GLY A 27 44.95 -20.84 -4.29
N ILE A 28 44.02 -21.57 -4.87
CA ILE A 28 42.90 -20.99 -5.65
C ILE A 28 42.04 -20.23 -4.66
N PHE A 29 42.22 -18.90 -4.59
CA PHE A 29 41.25 -18.01 -3.99
C PHE A 29 40.06 -17.90 -4.97
N PHE A 30 39.05 -18.75 -4.77
CA PHE A 30 37.73 -18.47 -5.31
C PHE A 30 37.24 -17.21 -4.59
N LEU A 31 37.36 -16.05 -5.26
CA LEU A 31 36.51 -14.92 -4.97
C LEU A 31 35.07 -15.36 -5.29
N ALA A 32 34.37 -15.88 -4.30
CA ALA A 32 32.92 -15.89 -4.32
C ALA A 32 32.49 -14.43 -4.32
N ALA A 33 32.28 -13.86 -5.53
CA ALA A 33 31.47 -12.68 -5.71
C ALA A 33 30.06 -13.08 -5.27
N GLY A 34 29.81 -13.04 -3.96
CA GLY A 34 28.47 -13.08 -3.42
C GLY A 34 27.75 -11.88 -4.05
N THR A 35 26.81 -12.16 -4.93
CA THR A 35 25.78 -11.20 -5.28
C THR A 35 25.15 -10.79 -3.95
N LEU A 36 25.53 -9.63 -3.44
CA LEU A 36 24.80 -8.94 -2.42
C LEU A 36 23.42 -8.66 -3.02
N ASN A 37 22.51 -9.64 -2.89
CA ASN A 37 21.10 -9.32 -2.97
C ASN A 37 20.90 -8.25 -1.90
N SER A 38 20.86 -7.01 -2.32
CA SER A 38 20.38 -5.90 -1.53
C SER A 38 18.90 -6.20 -1.25
N TYR A 39 18.64 -7.01 -0.22
CA TYR A 39 17.33 -6.99 0.41
C TYR A 39 17.10 -5.53 0.79
N ALA A 40 15.98 -4.96 0.33
CA ALA A 40 15.53 -3.67 0.82
C ALA A 40 15.61 -3.75 2.36
N SER A 41 16.30 -2.82 2.97
CA SER A 41 16.45 -2.79 4.42
C SER A 41 15.04 -2.78 5.02
N GLU A 42 14.78 -3.56 6.08
CA GLU A 42 13.50 -3.51 6.82
C GLU A 42 13.17 -2.09 7.32
N SER A 43 14.13 -1.18 7.28
CA SER A 43 14.00 0.24 7.61
C SER A 43 13.29 1.09 6.55
N ASP A 44 13.11 0.59 5.33
CA ASP A 44 12.56 1.39 4.20
C ASP A 44 11.04 1.40 4.20
N TRP A 45 10.36 1.96 5.10
CA TRP A 45 8.90 2.09 5.26
C TRP A 45 8.05 1.93 3.96
N MET A 46 8.21 0.76 3.30
CA MET A 46 7.65 0.47 1.97
C MET A 46 6.16 0.12 2.00
N HIS A 47 5.64 -0.26 3.16
CA HIS A 47 4.25 -0.65 3.36
C HIS A 47 3.58 0.24 4.40
N TYR A 48 2.26 0.22 4.46
CA TYR A 48 1.49 0.97 5.45
C TYR A 48 1.99 0.77 6.89
N GLY A 49 2.42 -0.42 7.22
CA GLY A 49 2.93 -0.79 8.55
C GLY A 49 4.45 -0.90 8.63
N GLY A 50 5.20 -0.27 7.73
CA GLY A 50 6.66 -0.35 7.61
C GLY A 50 7.06 -1.44 6.63
N HIS A 51 6.94 -2.69 7.01
CA HIS A 51 7.18 -3.88 6.20
C HIS A 51 5.88 -4.65 5.90
N GLU A 52 5.94 -5.69 5.08
CA GLU A 52 4.77 -6.46 4.61
C GLU A 52 3.92 -7.06 5.75
N GLY A 53 4.53 -7.46 6.85
CA GLY A 53 3.83 -7.96 8.05
C GLY A 53 3.15 -6.88 8.89
N GLY A 54 3.43 -5.61 8.65
CA GLY A 54 2.74 -4.49 9.31
C GLY A 54 3.14 -4.22 10.76
N GLY A 55 4.37 -4.59 11.15
CA GLY A 55 4.85 -4.51 12.54
C GLY A 55 5.04 -3.10 13.10
N ARG A 56 5.11 -2.07 12.25
CA ARG A 56 5.34 -0.65 12.61
C ARG A 56 6.59 -0.45 13.45
N TYR A 57 7.56 -1.28 13.24
CA TYR A 57 8.87 -1.23 13.88
C TYR A 57 9.92 -0.81 12.86
N SER A 58 10.88 -0.01 13.31
CA SER A 58 12.10 0.32 12.57
C SER A 58 13.31 0.01 13.44
N ASP A 59 14.34 -0.58 12.85
CA ASP A 59 15.63 -0.88 13.47
C ASP A 59 16.59 0.33 13.43
N LEU A 60 16.17 1.45 12.88
CA LEU A 60 16.92 2.70 12.85
C LEU A 60 17.18 3.20 14.27
N THR A 61 18.43 3.53 14.58
CA THR A 61 18.89 3.91 15.92
C THR A 61 19.28 5.39 16.03
N GLN A 62 19.23 6.15 14.92
CA GLN A 62 19.61 7.56 14.89
C GLN A 62 18.76 8.41 15.84
N ILE A 63 17.45 8.08 15.95
CA ILE A 63 16.55 8.71 16.92
C ILE A 63 16.36 7.75 18.09
N ASN A 64 16.64 8.19 19.29
CA ASN A 64 16.56 7.39 20.50
C ASN A 64 16.14 8.26 21.70
N LYS A 65 15.98 7.65 22.89
CA LYS A 65 15.53 8.34 24.11
C LYS A 65 16.41 9.51 24.54
N ASP A 66 17.69 9.50 24.14
CA ASP A 66 18.66 10.51 24.58
C ASP A 66 18.71 11.75 23.66
N ASN A 67 18.12 11.66 22.44
CA ASN A 67 18.13 12.73 21.45
C ASN A 67 16.76 13.11 20.87
N VAL A 68 15.70 12.34 21.15
CA VAL A 68 14.34 12.60 20.62
C VAL A 68 13.83 14.01 20.97
N HIS A 69 14.27 14.57 22.10
CA HIS A 69 13.89 15.92 22.52
C HIS A 69 14.56 17.04 21.71
N ASN A 70 15.58 16.71 20.89
CA ASN A 70 16.26 17.64 20.00
C ASN A 70 15.67 17.67 18.59
N LEU A 71 14.58 16.91 18.33
CA LEU A 71 13.96 16.92 17.01
C LEU A 71 13.35 18.28 16.70
N GLU A 72 13.64 18.76 15.49
CA GLU A 72 13.09 19.99 14.93
C GLU A 72 12.32 19.68 13.65
N VAL A 73 11.38 20.57 13.29
CA VAL A 73 10.63 20.46 12.04
C VAL A 73 11.56 20.77 10.87
N ALA A 74 11.92 19.76 10.07
CA ALA A 74 12.76 19.95 8.90
C ALA A 74 12.02 20.70 7.77
N TRP A 75 10.76 20.36 7.53
CA TRP A 75 9.92 21.01 6.53
C TRP A 75 8.43 20.78 6.83
N THR A 76 7.58 21.55 6.19
CA THR A 76 6.12 21.42 6.27
C THR A 76 5.53 21.44 4.86
N PHE A 77 4.74 20.43 4.52
CA PHE A 77 4.04 20.34 3.24
C PHE A 77 2.53 20.54 3.42
N LYS A 78 1.96 21.51 2.70
CA LYS A 78 0.51 21.76 2.67
C LYS A 78 -0.10 21.08 1.45
N THR A 79 -0.94 20.09 1.67
CA THR A 79 -1.55 19.31 0.57
C THR A 79 -2.56 20.11 -0.26
N GLY A 80 -3.13 21.21 0.26
CA GLY A 80 -4.09 22.06 -0.45
C GLY A 80 -5.41 21.39 -0.86
N HIS A 81 -5.69 20.18 -0.38
CA HIS A 81 -6.87 19.41 -0.81
C HIS A 81 -8.20 20.10 -0.49
N LEU A 82 -8.27 20.86 0.61
CA LEU A 82 -9.49 21.61 0.97
C LEU A 82 -9.71 22.82 0.06
N ASP A 83 -8.65 23.43 -0.48
CA ASP A 83 -8.73 24.59 -1.36
C ASP A 83 -9.24 24.21 -2.75
N ARG A 84 -9.07 22.94 -3.13
CA ARG A 84 -9.56 22.39 -4.41
C ARG A 84 -11.03 21.95 -4.38
N VAL A 85 -11.70 22.00 -3.22
CA VAL A 85 -13.14 21.71 -3.13
C VAL A 85 -13.92 22.89 -3.73
N PRO A 86 -14.77 22.63 -4.75
CA PRO A 86 -15.59 23.69 -5.34
C PRO A 86 -16.45 24.40 -4.30
N GLU A 87 -16.60 25.72 -4.39
CA GLU A 87 -17.32 26.54 -3.41
C GLU A 87 -18.75 26.05 -3.14
N LYS A 88 -19.47 25.68 -4.19
CA LYS A 88 -20.83 25.09 -4.11
C LYS A 88 -20.89 23.76 -3.33
N MET A 89 -19.75 23.16 -3.05
CA MET A 89 -19.59 21.91 -2.31
C MET A 89 -18.79 22.10 -1.01
N SER A 90 -18.62 23.34 -0.55
CA SER A 90 -17.80 23.69 0.62
C SER A 90 -18.17 22.92 1.90
N PHE A 91 -19.44 22.47 2.04
CA PHE A 91 -19.87 21.60 3.13
C PHE A 91 -19.08 20.29 3.22
N LEU A 92 -18.49 19.81 2.11
CA LEU A 92 -17.67 18.59 2.12
C LEU A 92 -16.37 18.76 2.91
N LYS A 93 -15.90 19.99 3.12
CA LYS A 93 -14.70 20.29 3.93
C LYS A 93 -14.83 19.79 5.37
N HIS A 94 -16.06 19.64 5.87
CA HIS A 94 -16.36 19.09 7.20
C HIS A 94 -16.48 17.56 7.23
N LEU A 95 -16.49 16.92 6.05
CA LEU A 95 -16.62 15.47 5.89
C LEU A 95 -15.31 14.78 5.57
N VAL A 96 -14.18 15.43 5.76
CA VAL A 96 -12.85 14.86 5.49
C VAL A 96 -12.19 14.35 6.77
N GLY A 97 -11.40 13.28 6.61
CA GLY A 97 -10.49 12.78 7.64
C GLY A 97 -9.14 12.48 7.02
N PHE A 98 -8.10 13.19 7.44
CA PHE A 98 -6.73 12.92 6.99
C PHE A 98 -6.17 11.77 7.81
N GLN A 99 -6.14 10.55 7.25
CA GLN A 99 -5.81 9.32 7.96
C GLN A 99 -4.71 8.50 7.26
N VAL A 100 -3.99 9.12 6.34
CA VAL A 100 -2.97 8.44 5.55
C VAL A 100 -1.75 8.09 6.39
N THR A 101 -1.18 6.93 6.13
CA THR A 101 0.22 6.64 6.45
C THR A 101 1.01 6.70 5.14
N PRO A 102 1.97 7.61 5.02
CA PRO A 102 2.85 7.66 3.85
C PRO A 102 3.70 6.41 3.73
N ILE A 103 4.11 6.10 2.50
CA ILE A 103 5.09 5.05 2.19
C ILE A 103 6.30 5.67 1.50
N ILE A 104 7.45 5.01 1.60
CA ILE A 104 8.68 5.41 0.91
C ILE A 104 8.88 4.49 -0.29
N LEU A 105 9.20 5.09 -1.43
CA LEU A 105 9.60 4.36 -2.63
C LEU A 105 11.08 4.00 -2.55
N PRO A 106 11.50 2.87 -3.16
CA PRO A 106 12.91 2.55 -3.30
C PRO A 106 13.69 3.65 -4.03
N LYS A 107 14.97 3.80 -3.71
CA LYS A 107 15.82 4.86 -4.29
C LYS A 107 15.94 4.78 -5.81
N ASP A 108 15.95 3.60 -6.38
CA ASP A 108 16.04 3.36 -7.82
C ASP A 108 14.76 3.76 -8.59
N VAL A 109 13.66 3.99 -7.90
CA VAL A 109 12.42 4.58 -8.45
C VAL A 109 12.12 5.97 -7.89
N GLY A 110 13.13 6.66 -7.38
CA GLY A 110 13.07 8.06 -6.98
C GLY A 110 13.11 8.32 -5.48
N GLY A 111 12.99 7.32 -4.62
CA GLY A 111 13.08 7.49 -3.16
C GLY A 111 12.02 8.40 -2.55
N HIS A 112 10.90 8.63 -3.25
CA HIS A 112 9.88 9.60 -2.83
C HIS A 112 9.06 9.11 -1.65
N LEU A 113 8.68 10.02 -0.78
CA LEU A 113 7.61 9.83 0.19
C LEU A 113 6.28 10.03 -0.54
N VAL A 114 5.42 9.02 -0.56
CA VAL A 114 4.15 9.06 -1.27
C VAL A 114 2.98 8.95 -0.31
N LEU A 115 1.99 9.79 -0.51
CA LEU A 115 0.78 9.82 0.29
C LEU A 115 -0.47 10.10 -0.56
N CYS A 116 -1.65 9.80 -0.01
CA CYS A 116 -2.92 10.20 -0.60
C CYS A 116 -3.68 11.21 0.28
N THR A 117 -4.41 12.13 -0.35
CA THR A 117 -5.32 13.05 0.34
C THR A 117 -6.68 12.39 0.61
N PRO A 118 -7.54 12.96 1.49
CA PRO A 118 -8.90 12.47 1.68
C PRO A 118 -9.73 12.36 0.38
N PHE A 119 -9.41 13.15 -0.63
CA PHE A 119 -10.05 13.10 -1.95
C PHE A 119 -9.33 12.18 -2.94
N ASN A 120 -8.51 11.26 -2.42
CA ASN A 120 -7.75 10.26 -3.20
C ASN A 120 -6.73 10.86 -4.20
N GLU A 121 -6.35 12.12 -4.04
CA GLU A 121 -5.22 12.67 -4.79
C GLU A 121 -3.92 12.05 -4.27
N VAL A 122 -2.99 11.73 -5.15
CA VAL A 122 -1.69 11.16 -4.79
C VAL A 122 -0.60 12.20 -4.96
N ILE A 123 0.27 12.30 -3.97
CA ILE A 123 1.35 13.28 -3.92
C ILE A 123 2.64 12.54 -3.62
N ALA A 124 3.65 12.75 -4.45
CA ALA A 124 5.02 12.35 -4.14
C ALA A 124 5.84 13.56 -3.72
N ILE A 125 6.58 13.40 -2.65
CA ILE A 125 7.36 14.45 -1.99
C ILE A 125 8.79 13.94 -1.86
N ASP A 126 9.73 14.82 -2.04
CA ASP A 126 11.12 14.58 -1.66
C ASP A 126 11.21 14.51 -0.14
N PRO A 127 11.67 13.39 0.44
CA PRO A 127 11.71 13.24 1.90
C PRO A 127 12.75 14.14 2.58
N GLU A 128 13.75 14.63 1.86
CA GLU A 128 14.79 15.49 2.43
C GLU A 128 14.37 16.97 2.43
N THR A 129 13.70 17.42 1.36
CA THR A 129 13.39 18.85 1.17
C THR A 129 11.94 19.21 1.41
N GLY A 130 11.02 18.22 1.36
CA GLY A 130 9.58 18.47 1.40
C GLY A 130 9.01 19.00 0.09
N GLU A 131 9.79 19.04 -1.00
CA GLU A 131 9.33 19.51 -2.30
C GLU A 131 8.44 18.48 -3.00
N GLN A 132 7.35 18.94 -3.63
CA GLN A 132 6.50 18.07 -4.44
C GLN A 132 7.25 17.63 -5.70
N ARG A 133 7.33 16.30 -5.92
CA ARG A 133 7.94 15.71 -7.11
C ARG A 133 6.92 15.51 -8.23
N TRP A 134 5.77 14.92 -7.89
CA TRP A 134 4.64 14.78 -8.81
C TRP A 134 3.31 14.76 -8.06
N PHE A 135 2.23 14.93 -8.81
CA PHE A 135 0.88 14.99 -8.30
C PHE A 135 -0.09 14.33 -9.27
N TYR A 136 -0.94 13.46 -8.76
CA TYR A 136 -2.01 12.83 -9.53
C TYR A 136 -3.37 13.11 -8.88
N ASN A 137 -4.33 13.58 -9.68
CA ASN A 137 -5.70 13.79 -9.24
C ASN A 137 -6.64 12.85 -9.99
N PRO A 138 -7.23 11.84 -9.34
CA PRO A 138 -8.17 10.91 -9.96
C PRO A 138 -9.50 11.55 -10.30
N LYS A 139 -9.74 12.79 -9.92
CA LYS A 139 -11.01 13.50 -10.12
C LYS A 139 -12.19 12.65 -9.66
N ILE A 140 -12.16 12.25 -8.37
CA ILE A 140 -13.23 11.43 -7.80
C ILE A 140 -14.58 12.14 -7.87
N ASP A 141 -15.65 11.36 -8.03
CA ASP A 141 -17.00 11.90 -7.93
C ASP A 141 -17.30 12.29 -6.48
N LEU A 142 -17.43 13.59 -6.24
CA LEU A 142 -17.73 14.15 -4.92
C LEU A 142 -19.21 14.12 -4.56
N ARG A 143 -20.09 13.63 -5.47
CA ARG A 143 -21.52 13.50 -5.21
C ARG A 143 -21.81 12.38 -4.19
N PRO A 144 -22.97 12.39 -3.59
CA PRO A 144 -23.16 12.05 -2.18
C PRO A 144 -22.63 10.68 -1.79
N PHE A 145 -21.64 10.70 -0.95
CA PHE A 145 -21.19 9.53 -0.22
C PHE A 145 -21.90 9.45 1.13
N ALA A 146 -22.30 8.25 1.51
CA ALA A 146 -22.67 7.98 2.89
C ALA A 146 -21.40 7.90 3.73
N GLY A 147 -20.94 9.01 4.29
CA GLY A 147 -19.81 9.00 5.19
C GLY A 147 -18.75 10.07 4.94
N ARG A 148 -17.57 9.87 5.45
CA ARG A 148 -16.43 10.79 5.36
C ARG A 148 -15.52 10.43 4.20
N PHE A 149 -14.92 11.44 3.58
CA PHE A 149 -13.81 11.25 2.66
C PHE A 149 -12.54 10.98 3.47
N ASN A 150 -11.86 9.93 3.15
CA ASN A 150 -10.54 9.61 3.66
C ASN A 150 -9.84 8.62 2.75
N CYS A 151 -8.54 8.70 2.69
CA CYS A 151 -7.63 7.70 2.14
C CYS A 151 -6.67 7.30 3.25
N ARG A 152 -6.43 6.00 3.44
CA ARG A 152 -5.51 5.54 4.48
C ARG A 152 -4.12 5.24 3.96
N GLY A 153 -3.95 5.05 2.67
CA GLY A 153 -2.65 4.82 2.06
C GLY A 153 -2.74 4.19 0.68
N LEU A 154 -1.58 3.91 0.14
CA LEU A 154 -1.35 3.22 -1.11
C LEU A 154 -0.59 1.92 -0.84
N ALA A 155 -0.55 1.05 -1.85
CA ALA A 155 0.40 -0.05 -1.91
C ALA A 155 1.34 0.16 -3.09
N GLN A 156 2.56 -0.38 -2.98
CA GLN A 156 3.52 -0.41 -4.07
C GLN A 156 3.85 -1.85 -4.44
N TRP A 157 4.24 -2.05 -5.67
CA TRP A 157 4.65 -3.34 -6.17
C TRP A 157 5.67 -3.20 -7.29
N ARG A 158 6.73 -3.99 -7.20
CA ARG A 158 7.74 -4.12 -8.25
C ARG A 158 7.44 -5.38 -9.05
N ASP A 159 7.31 -5.22 -10.35
CA ASP A 159 7.21 -6.34 -11.25
C ASP A 159 8.61 -6.97 -11.43
N SER A 160 8.76 -8.23 -10.99
CA SER A 160 10.03 -8.95 -11.11
C SER A 160 10.39 -9.31 -12.56
N ASP A 161 9.41 -9.32 -13.45
CA ASP A 161 9.55 -9.73 -14.84
C ASP A 161 9.78 -8.53 -15.79
N THR A 162 9.76 -7.30 -15.25
CA THR A 162 9.90 -6.06 -16.00
C THR A 162 11.09 -5.26 -15.46
N ASP A 163 11.84 -4.60 -16.37
CA ASP A 163 12.90 -3.66 -15.93
C ASP A 163 12.25 -2.57 -15.05
N PRO A 164 12.78 -2.31 -13.85
CA PRO A 164 12.25 -1.24 -12.98
C PRO A 164 12.33 0.15 -13.63
N ASN A 165 13.11 0.33 -14.68
CA ASN A 165 13.18 1.58 -15.43
C ASN A 165 12.11 1.71 -16.53
N GLU A 166 11.45 0.62 -16.89
CA GLU A 166 10.32 0.67 -17.80
C GLU A 166 9.10 1.29 -17.16
N VAL A 167 8.19 1.79 -18.00
CA VAL A 167 6.91 2.35 -17.55
C VAL A 167 6.14 1.30 -16.76
N CYS A 168 5.84 1.63 -15.51
CA CYS A 168 5.14 0.73 -14.58
C CYS A 168 5.89 -0.56 -14.19
N GLY A 169 7.20 -0.64 -14.39
CA GLY A 169 8.04 -1.68 -13.79
C GLY A 169 8.00 -1.61 -12.25
N HIS A 170 7.63 -0.46 -11.71
CA HIS A 170 7.25 -0.27 -10.31
C HIS A 170 5.95 0.53 -10.25
N SER A 171 4.91 -0.06 -9.70
CA SER A 171 3.56 0.47 -9.67
C SER A 171 3.10 0.85 -8.27
N LEU A 172 2.25 1.87 -8.21
CA LEU A 172 1.47 2.26 -7.03
C LEU A 172 0.00 1.95 -7.25
N PHE A 173 -0.65 1.36 -6.26
CA PHE A 173 -2.08 1.07 -6.31
C PHE A 173 -2.86 1.92 -5.33
N LEU A 174 -3.91 2.53 -5.84
CA LEU A 174 -4.85 3.36 -5.11
C LEU A 174 -6.27 2.82 -5.28
N ALA A 175 -6.93 2.54 -4.16
CA ALA A 175 -8.35 2.25 -4.13
C ALA A 175 -9.13 3.53 -3.77
N THR A 176 -10.11 3.92 -4.59
CA THR A 176 -10.77 5.22 -4.46
C THR A 176 -12.17 5.14 -3.85
N SER A 177 -12.59 6.24 -3.25
CA SER A 177 -13.92 6.34 -2.64
C SER A 177 -15.06 6.15 -3.64
N ASP A 178 -14.86 6.44 -4.92
CA ASP A 178 -15.81 6.22 -6.02
C ASP A 178 -15.67 4.84 -6.68
N LYS A 179 -15.01 3.90 -6.03
CA LYS A 179 -14.92 2.48 -6.40
C LYS A 179 -14.11 2.19 -7.65
N ARG A 180 -13.00 2.88 -7.83
CA ARG A 180 -11.99 2.54 -8.84
C ARG A 180 -10.74 1.98 -8.14
N LEU A 181 -10.08 1.05 -8.82
CA LEU A 181 -8.72 0.65 -8.51
C LEU A 181 -7.82 1.25 -9.59
N ILE A 182 -6.82 2.03 -9.18
CA ILE A 182 -5.94 2.79 -10.07
C ILE A 182 -4.53 2.30 -9.88
N SER A 183 -3.81 2.10 -10.98
CA SER A 183 -2.38 1.81 -10.99
C SER A 183 -1.63 3.00 -11.59
N LEU A 184 -0.62 3.49 -10.86
CA LEU A 184 0.24 4.58 -11.26
C LEU A 184 1.68 4.11 -11.36
N ASP A 185 2.41 4.61 -12.32
CA ASP A 185 3.86 4.50 -12.36
C ASP A 185 4.46 5.23 -11.15
N ALA A 186 5.25 4.52 -10.35
CA ALA A 186 5.75 5.04 -9.08
C ALA A 186 6.70 6.22 -9.25
N ARG A 187 7.43 6.28 -10.35
CA ARG A 187 8.42 7.32 -10.64
C ARG A 187 7.78 8.63 -11.08
N THR A 188 6.70 8.54 -11.87
CA THR A 188 6.12 9.69 -12.57
C THR A 188 4.73 10.09 -12.08
N GLY A 189 4.02 9.18 -11.39
CA GLY A 189 2.62 9.37 -11.00
C GLY A 189 1.62 9.26 -12.17
N ASN A 190 2.06 8.87 -13.38
CA ASN A 190 1.19 8.67 -14.52
C ASN A 190 0.44 7.33 -14.42
N PRO A 191 -0.81 7.25 -14.90
CA PRO A 191 -1.53 5.98 -14.96
C PRO A 191 -0.82 4.93 -15.80
N CYS A 192 -0.83 3.68 -15.34
CA CYS A 192 -0.22 2.54 -16.02
C CYS A 192 -1.08 2.09 -17.21
N PRO A 193 -0.66 2.25 -18.47
CA PRO A 193 -1.53 2.10 -19.63
C PRO A 193 -2.08 0.67 -19.79
N ASN A 194 -1.36 -0.34 -19.34
CA ASN A 194 -1.74 -1.74 -19.46
C ASN A 194 -2.65 -2.24 -18.33
N PHE A 195 -2.93 -1.40 -17.33
CA PHE A 195 -3.78 -1.76 -16.19
C PHE A 195 -5.23 -1.31 -16.44
N GLY A 196 -6.15 -2.25 -16.57
CA GLY A 196 -7.56 -1.97 -16.84
C GLY A 196 -7.76 -1.16 -18.12
N LYS A 197 -8.49 -0.05 -18.00
CA LYS A 197 -8.61 0.94 -19.07
C LYS A 197 -7.82 2.18 -18.66
N ASP A 198 -6.70 2.44 -19.36
CA ASP A 198 -5.86 3.62 -19.13
C ASP A 198 -5.43 3.80 -17.67
N GLY A 199 -5.03 2.72 -17.01
CA GLY A 199 -4.57 2.71 -15.61
C GLY A 199 -5.69 2.52 -14.57
N ILE A 200 -6.93 2.28 -15.00
CA ILE A 200 -8.11 2.30 -14.13
C ILE A 200 -8.98 1.06 -14.32
N VAL A 201 -9.34 0.42 -13.22
CA VAL A 201 -10.39 -0.61 -13.16
C VAL A 201 -11.60 -0.03 -12.44
N ASP A 202 -12.77 -0.05 -13.09
CA ASP A 202 -14.05 0.16 -12.41
C ASP A 202 -14.42 -1.11 -11.62
N VAL A 203 -14.51 -0.99 -10.29
CA VAL A 203 -14.79 -2.13 -9.40
C VAL A 203 -16.29 -2.39 -9.27
N VAL A 204 -17.16 -1.46 -9.70
CA VAL A 204 -18.62 -1.56 -9.57
C VAL A 204 -19.21 -2.85 -10.15
N PRO A 205 -18.82 -3.32 -11.36
CA PRO A 205 -19.34 -4.57 -11.90
C PRO A 205 -19.09 -5.79 -10.99
N PHE A 206 -17.89 -5.86 -10.38
CA PHE A 206 -17.51 -6.97 -9.49
C PHE A 206 -18.15 -6.86 -8.09
N ILE A 207 -18.62 -5.69 -7.70
CA ILE A 207 -19.46 -5.51 -6.51
C ILE A 207 -20.86 -6.01 -6.81
N LYS A 208 -21.45 -5.58 -7.93
CA LYS A 208 -22.81 -5.93 -8.34
C LYS A 208 -23.03 -7.44 -8.49
N SER A 209 -22.04 -8.17 -8.95
CA SER A 209 -22.15 -9.61 -9.12
C SER A 209 -22.37 -10.37 -7.80
N MET A 210 -22.02 -9.77 -6.66
CA MET A 210 -22.18 -10.35 -5.33
C MET A 210 -23.19 -9.61 -4.46
N GLU A 211 -23.81 -8.56 -4.98
CA GLU A 211 -24.60 -7.62 -4.19
C GLU A 211 -25.99 -7.43 -4.81
N PRO A 212 -27.02 -8.10 -4.27
CA PRO A 212 -28.37 -7.99 -4.79
C PRO A 212 -29.07 -6.66 -4.42
N THR A 213 -28.43 -5.84 -3.58
CA THR A 213 -29.05 -4.62 -3.07
C THR A 213 -28.60 -3.36 -3.84
N ASN A 214 -29.43 -2.32 -3.85
CA ASN A 214 -29.08 -1.01 -4.40
C ASN A 214 -28.11 -0.21 -3.50
N GLN A 215 -27.51 -0.84 -2.49
CA GLN A 215 -26.66 -0.20 -1.47
C GLN A 215 -25.24 0.12 -1.96
N ILE A 216 -24.88 -0.24 -3.18
CA ILE A 216 -23.52 -0.02 -3.77
C ILE A 216 -23.07 1.45 -3.65
N ARG A 217 -24.00 2.40 -3.68
CA ARG A 217 -23.68 3.82 -3.47
C ARG A 217 -23.01 4.11 -2.14
N ALA A 218 -23.33 3.34 -1.10
CA ALA A 218 -22.78 3.51 0.24
C ALA A 218 -21.37 2.91 0.39
N MET A 219 -20.95 2.07 -0.56
CA MET A 219 -19.62 1.46 -0.51
C MET A 219 -18.54 2.44 -0.93
N GLN A 220 -17.43 2.42 -0.21
CA GLN A 220 -16.21 3.18 -0.52
C GLN A 220 -15.00 2.28 -0.34
N LEU A 221 -13.98 2.48 -1.16
CA LEU A 221 -12.68 1.83 -1.01
C LEU A 221 -11.74 2.85 -0.33
N LYS A 222 -11.44 2.64 0.93
CA LYS A 222 -10.67 3.59 1.77
C LYS A 222 -9.42 2.99 2.36
N SER A 223 -9.35 1.67 2.40
CA SER A 223 -8.19 0.94 2.91
C SER A 223 -7.09 0.94 1.87
N PRO A 224 -5.82 0.97 2.30
CA PRO A 224 -4.74 0.68 1.38
C PRO A 224 -4.97 -0.70 0.75
N PRO A 225 -4.76 -0.87 -0.55
CA PRO A 225 -4.65 -2.20 -1.12
C PRO A 225 -3.53 -3.00 -0.45
N ALA A 226 -3.59 -4.32 -0.48
CA ALA A 226 -2.45 -5.19 -0.21
C ALA A 226 -1.97 -5.79 -1.53
N VAL A 227 -0.66 -6.00 -1.68
CA VAL A 227 -0.11 -6.64 -2.87
C VAL A 227 0.72 -7.84 -2.46
N VAL A 228 0.42 -8.99 -3.05
CA VAL A 228 1.08 -10.27 -2.80
C VAL A 228 1.33 -10.96 -4.14
N ASN A 229 2.59 -11.23 -4.49
CA ASN A 229 2.97 -12.01 -5.66
C ASN A 229 2.24 -11.62 -6.97
N GLY A 230 2.10 -10.30 -7.21
CA GLY A 230 1.41 -9.79 -8.40
C GLY A 230 -0.12 -9.81 -8.31
N VAL A 231 -0.70 -10.02 -7.13
CA VAL A 231 -2.14 -9.88 -6.88
C VAL A 231 -2.42 -8.68 -5.99
N VAL A 232 -3.25 -7.77 -6.47
CA VAL A 232 -3.74 -6.61 -5.71
C VAL A 232 -5.04 -6.98 -5.03
N VAL A 233 -5.05 -6.96 -3.70
CA VAL A 233 -6.21 -7.30 -2.88
C VAL A 233 -6.82 -6.02 -2.32
N ILE A 234 -8.12 -5.85 -2.51
CA ILE A 234 -8.87 -4.71 -1.99
C ILE A 234 -10.06 -5.13 -1.15
N GLY A 235 -10.26 -4.40 -0.07
CA GLY A 235 -11.48 -4.44 0.74
C GLY A 235 -12.30 -3.17 0.54
N GLY A 236 -13.42 -3.07 1.23
CA GLY A 236 -14.27 -1.90 1.16
C GLY A 236 -15.01 -1.64 2.47
N THR A 237 -15.66 -0.50 2.55
CA THR A 237 -16.54 -0.13 3.66
C THR A 237 -17.91 0.28 3.14
N GLY A 238 -18.95 -0.05 3.89
CA GLY A 238 -20.33 0.37 3.62
C GLY A 238 -21.02 0.83 4.88
N ASN A 239 -22.23 1.36 4.74
CA ASN A 239 -23.06 1.72 5.87
C ASN A 239 -23.60 0.44 6.54
N LYS A 240 -23.37 0.28 7.83
CA LYS A 240 -23.68 -0.94 8.60
C LYS A 240 -24.28 -0.70 9.96
N PHE A 241 -24.74 0.52 10.24
CA PHE A 241 -25.11 0.90 11.60
C PHE A 241 -26.57 0.61 11.96
N LYS A 242 -27.50 0.75 11.01
CA LYS A 242 -28.93 0.85 11.32
C LYS A 242 -29.76 -0.40 11.00
N ASP A 243 -29.47 -1.08 9.92
CA ASP A 243 -30.24 -2.22 9.45
C ASP A 243 -29.36 -3.35 8.93
N ALA A 244 -29.93 -4.53 8.71
CA ALA A 244 -29.22 -5.68 8.19
C ALA A 244 -28.84 -5.53 6.69
N SER A 245 -29.63 -4.78 5.93
CA SER A 245 -29.37 -4.54 4.51
C SER A 245 -28.22 -3.55 4.33
N SER A 246 -27.03 -4.05 4.22
CA SER A 246 -25.80 -3.30 4.00
C SER A 246 -25.01 -3.91 2.85
N VAL A 247 -24.09 -3.15 2.31
CA VAL A 247 -23.18 -3.67 1.26
C VAL A 247 -22.36 -4.83 1.82
N ASN A 248 -22.24 -5.88 1.03
CA ASN A 248 -21.38 -7.00 1.32
C ASN A 248 -19.90 -6.55 1.47
N GLY A 249 -19.25 -7.05 2.52
CA GLY A 249 -17.86 -6.76 2.83
C GLY A 249 -16.85 -7.54 2.03
N ALA A 250 -17.24 -8.22 0.95
CA ALA A 250 -16.38 -9.09 0.17
C ALA A 250 -15.06 -8.44 -0.23
N VAL A 251 -14.01 -9.26 -0.17
CA VAL A 251 -12.65 -8.92 -0.60
C VAL A 251 -12.46 -9.36 -2.04
N ARG A 252 -11.64 -8.66 -2.80
CA ARG A 252 -11.43 -8.93 -4.23
C ARG A 252 -9.97 -8.87 -4.58
N GLY A 253 -9.52 -9.84 -5.37
CA GLY A 253 -8.18 -9.92 -5.94
C GLY A 253 -8.17 -9.55 -7.42
N PHE A 254 -7.16 -8.77 -7.82
CA PHE A 254 -6.94 -8.35 -9.21
C PHE A 254 -5.48 -8.60 -9.57
N ASP A 255 -5.23 -8.94 -10.83
CA ASP A 255 -3.89 -9.03 -11.37
C ASP A 255 -3.20 -7.65 -11.36
N ALA A 256 -2.00 -7.57 -10.83
CA ALA A 256 -1.29 -6.30 -10.64
C ALA A 256 -0.79 -5.66 -11.93
N ARG A 257 -0.55 -6.46 -12.99
CA ARG A 257 -0.08 -5.95 -14.29
C ARG A 257 -1.24 -5.42 -15.15
N THR A 258 -2.35 -6.17 -15.13
CA THR A 258 -3.44 -5.96 -16.10
C THR A 258 -4.73 -5.41 -15.49
N GLY A 259 -4.86 -5.47 -14.17
CA GLY A 259 -6.12 -5.14 -13.50
C GLY A 259 -7.24 -6.16 -13.74
N LYS A 260 -6.93 -7.32 -14.33
CA LYS A 260 -7.92 -8.40 -14.53
C LYS A 260 -8.43 -8.89 -13.19
N PHE A 261 -9.75 -8.99 -13.06
CA PHE A 261 -10.37 -9.60 -11.88
C PHE A 261 -10.01 -11.09 -11.80
N LEU A 262 -9.58 -11.55 -10.64
CA LEU A 262 -9.16 -12.92 -10.39
C LEU A 262 -10.20 -13.66 -9.54
N TRP A 263 -10.55 -13.11 -8.38
CA TRP A 263 -11.43 -13.76 -7.42
C TRP A 263 -12.12 -12.76 -6.50
N ALA A 264 -13.17 -13.23 -5.83
CA ALA A 264 -13.78 -12.56 -4.70
C ALA A 264 -14.07 -13.56 -3.58
N PHE A 265 -13.87 -13.12 -2.33
CA PHE A 265 -14.17 -13.87 -1.13
C PHE A 265 -15.29 -13.17 -0.35
N ASP A 266 -16.40 -13.88 -0.12
CA ASP A 266 -17.49 -13.35 0.72
C ASP A 266 -17.13 -13.48 2.21
N THR A 267 -17.13 -12.37 2.92
CA THR A 267 -16.83 -12.31 4.34
C THR A 267 -18.00 -12.74 5.23
N LEU A 268 -19.11 -13.18 4.63
CA LEU A 268 -20.28 -13.74 5.32
C LEU A 268 -20.67 -15.04 4.63
N VAL A 269 -20.78 -16.12 5.42
CA VAL A 269 -21.29 -17.40 4.91
C VAL A 269 -22.77 -17.29 4.64
N ARG A 270 -23.19 -17.63 3.43
CA ARG A 270 -24.57 -17.55 2.96
C ARG A 270 -25.01 -18.91 2.43
N GLY A 271 -26.32 -19.16 2.48
CA GLY A 271 -26.93 -20.38 1.92
C GLY A 271 -27.63 -21.26 2.95
N GLU A 272 -28.43 -22.18 2.45
CA GLU A 272 -29.31 -23.05 3.26
C GLU A 272 -28.54 -24.15 4.01
N ASP A 273 -27.33 -24.49 3.54
CA ASP A 273 -26.53 -25.59 4.10
C ASP A 273 -25.79 -25.24 5.38
N ASN A 274 -25.93 -24.01 5.89
CA ASN A 274 -25.23 -23.55 7.08
C ASN A 274 -26.24 -23.11 8.14
N PRO A 275 -26.43 -23.87 9.22
CA PRO A 275 -27.26 -23.47 10.34
C PRO A 275 -26.74 -22.12 10.89
N GLY A 276 -27.58 -21.09 10.82
CA GLY A 276 -27.19 -19.72 11.16
C GLY A 276 -26.66 -18.91 9.97
N SER A 277 -26.78 -19.41 8.73
CA SER A 277 -26.48 -18.64 7.52
C SER A 277 -27.35 -17.39 7.45
N LEU A 278 -26.74 -16.32 7.02
CA LEU A 278 -27.40 -15.03 6.88
C LEU A 278 -28.19 -14.98 5.56
N SER A 279 -29.33 -14.30 5.59
CA SER A 279 -30.03 -13.93 4.35
C SER A 279 -29.11 -13.16 3.43
N TYR A 280 -29.25 -13.32 2.12
CA TYR A 280 -28.56 -12.52 1.11
C TYR A 280 -28.71 -11.01 1.27
N THR A 281 -29.68 -10.56 2.06
CA THR A 281 -29.88 -9.14 2.38
C THR A 281 -28.96 -8.62 3.48
N VAL A 282 -28.36 -9.51 4.28
CA VAL A 282 -27.43 -9.09 5.33
C VAL A 282 -26.08 -8.80 4.74
N GLY A 283 -25.55 -7.63 5.00
CA GLY A 283 -24.23 -7.19 4.61
C GLY A 283 -23.29 -6.96 5.79
N GLY A 284 -22.31 -6.13 5.63
CA GLY A 284 -21.29 -5.86 6.66
C GLY A 284 -20.10 -6.79 6.55
N ALA A 285 -19.48 -7.13 7.68
CA ALA A 285 -18.18 -7.83 7.76
C ALA A 285 -17.11 -7.19 6.85
N ASN A 286 -17.16 -5.87 6.76
CA ASN A 286 -16.33 -5.08 5.84
C ASN A 286 -14.84 -5.13 6.22
N VAL A 287 -14.00 -5.11 5.21
CA VAL A 287 -12.55 -4.94 5.33
C VAL A 287 -12.21 -3.47 5.09
N TRP A 288 -12.27 -2.68 6.15
CA TRP A 288 -12.13 -1.22 6.09
C TRP A 288 -10.83 -0.71 6.70
N THR A 289 -9.97 -1.61 7.12
CA THR A 289 -8.66 -1.32 7.70
C THR A 289 -7.54 -1.93 6.85
N THR A 290 -6.33 -1.89 7.35
CA THR A 290 -5.14 -2.38 6.67
C THR A 290 -5.06 -3.89 6.71
N MET A 291 -4.48 -4.47 5.68
CA MET A 291 -4.13 -5.88 5.58
C MET A 291 -2.61 -6.03 5.71
N SER A 292 -2.14 -7.15 6.20
CA SER A 292 -0.73 -7.54 6.15
C SER A 292 -0.56 -8.75 5.24
N VAL A 293 0.67 -9.00 4.78
CA VAL A 293 0.94 -10.03 3.79
C VAL A 293 2.14 -10.91 4.19
N ASP A 294 2.17 -12.12 3.67
CA ASP A 294 3.30 -13.03 3.70
C ASP A 294 3.54 -13.54 2.27
N SER A 295 4.42 -12.85 1.56
CA SER A 295 4.72 -13.16 0.16
C SER A 295 5.34 -14.54 -0.04
N LYS A 296 6.08 -15.05 0.98
CA LYS A 296 6.69 -16.39 0.92
C LYS A 296 5.65 -17.52 0.94
N ARG A 297 4.53 -17.29 1.64
CA ARG A 297 3.43 -18.27 1.76
C ARG A 297 2.26 -17.98 0.86
N ASP A 298 2.32 -16.88 0.09
CA ASP A 298 1.23 -16.41 -0.75
C ASP A 298 -0.04 -16.09 0.05
N LEU A 299 0.13 -15.47 1.23
CA LEU A 299 -0.98 -15.18 2.13
C LEU A 299 -1.22 -13.69 2.29
N VAL A 300 -2.51 -13.33 2.34
CA VAL A 300 -2.97 -12.04 2.83
C VAL A 300 -3.78 -12.24 4.10
N PHE A 301 -3.48 -11.47 5.13
CA PHE A 301 -4.20 -11.47 6.41
C PHE A 301 -5.18 -10.31 6.43
N ILE A 302 -6.46 -10.66 6.55
CA ILE A 302 -7.58 -9.75 6.30
C ILE A 302 -8.42 -9.62 7.58
N PRO A 303 -8.36 -8.48 8.28
CA PRO A 303 -9.23 -8.24 9.43
C PRO A 303 -10.62 -7.82 8.96
N THR A 304 -11.64 -8.53 9.40
CA THR A 304 -13.04 -8.26 9.09
C THR A 304 -13.76 -7.58 10.26
N ALA A 305 -14.70 -6.72 9.92
CA ALA A 305 -15.57 -6.07 10.89
C ALA A 305 -16.82 -6.92 11.22
N SER A 306 -17.71 -6.40 12.05
CA SER A 306 -19.00 -7.01 12.36
C SER A 306 -19.91 -7.09 11.12
N ALA A 307 -20.73 -8.12 11.07
CA ALA A 307 -21.89 -8.15 10.18
C ALA A 307 -22.87 -7.02 10.56
N ALA A 308 -23.75 -6.63 9.63
CA ALA A 308 -24.75 -5.59 9.86
C ALA A 308 -26.04 -6.17 10.49
N PRO A 309 -26.73 -5.40 11.35
CA PRO A 309 -26.32 -4.13 11.96
C PRO A 309 -25.30 -4.35 13.07
N ASN A 310 -24.34 -3.43 13.19
CA ASN A 310 -23.20 -3.63 14.09
C ASN A 310 -23.56 -3.80 15.56
N PHE A 311 -24.51 -2.97 16.04
CA PHE A 311 -24.79 -2.82 17.46
C PHE A 311 -25.95 -3.68 17.97
N TYR A 312 -26.72 -4.31 17.07
CA TYR A 312 -27.87 -5.10 17.44
C TYR A 312 -27.88 -6.47 16.75
N GLY A 313 -27.50 -7.50 17.47
CA GLY A 313 -27.29 -8.84 16.92
C GLY A 313 -28.57 -9.61 16.58
N ALA A 314 -29.75 -9.24 17.11
CA ALA A 314 -30.97 -10.00 16.89
C ALA A 314 -31.44 -10.03 15.40
N LEU A 315 -31.02 -9.06 14.61
CA LEU A 315 -31.31 -9.02 13.16
C LEU A 315 -30.30 -9.79 12.29
N ARG A 316 -29.29 -10.38 12.92
CA ARG A 316 -28.27 -11.20 12.24
C ARG A 316 -27.99 -12.48 13.04
N PRO A 317 -28.97 -13.39 13.13
CA PRO A 317 -28.84 -14.62 13.91
C PRO A 317 -27.70 -15.49 13.38
N GLY A 318 -27.25 -16.42 14.21
CA GLY A 318 -26.16 -17.34 13.91
C GLY A 318 -24.78 -16.81 14.31
N ASP A 319 -23.75 -17.57 14.01
CA ASP A 319 -22.36 -17.30 14.38
C ASP A 319 -21.71 -16.17 13.58
N ASN A 320 -22.31 -15.76 12.45
CA ASN A 320 -21.80 -14.75 11.53
C ASN A 320 -20.36 -15.06 11.11
N ARG A 321 -20.11 -16.32 10.73
CA ARG A 321 -18.81 -16.85 10.37
C ARG A 321 -18.07 -15.91 9.42
N TYR A 322 -16.79 -15.71 9.68
CA TYR A 322 -15.86 -14.77 9.06
C TYR A 322 -16.06 -13.28 9.42
N ALA A 323 -17.12 -12.89 10.11
CA ALA A 323 -17.19 -11.57 10.72
C ALA A 323 -16.35 -11.49 12.02
N ASN A 324 -15.85 -10.30 12.37
CA ASN A 324 -15.00 -10.06 13.56
C ASN A 324 -13.81 -11.02 13.65
N SER A 325 -13.18 -11.31 12.53
CA SER A 325 -12.15 -12.31 12.37
C SER A 325 -10.89 -11.74 11.73
N VAL A 326 -9.80 -12.48 11.82
CA VAL A 326 -8.65 -12.33 10.92
C VAL A 326 -8.63 -13.55 10.02
N LEU A 327 -8.76 -13.33 8.73
CA LEU A 327 -8.73 -14.36 7.71
C LEU A 327 -7.34 -14.45 7.11
N ALA A 328 -6.84 -15.65 6.89
CA ALA A 328 -5.66 -15.90 6.07
C ALA A 328 -6.13 -16.51 4.75
N ILE A 329 -5.93 -15.79 3.66
CA ILE A 329 -6.40 -16.18 2.33
C ILE A 329 -5.21 -16.29 1.37
N LYS A 330 -5.19 -17.32 0.55
CA LYS A 330 -4.25 -17.44 -0.57
C LYS A 330 -4.48 -16.30 -1.56
N ALA A 331 -3.47 -15.47 -1.75
CA ALA A 331 -3.60 -14.31 -2.64
C ALA A 331 -3.83 -14.70 -4.09
N SER A 332 -3.21 -15.79 -4.56
CA SER A 332 -3.35 -16.28 -5.94
C SER A 332 -4.73 -16.86 -6.26
N THR A 333 -5.43 -17.46 -5.28
CA THR A 333 -6.69 -18.19 -5.53
C THR A 333 -7.92 -17.62 -4.83
N GLY A 334 -7.75 -16.86 -3.77
CA GLY A 334 -8.84 -16.37 -2.93
C GLY A 334 -9.37 -17.40 -1.91
N GLU A 335 -8.68 -18.55 -1.73
CA GLU A 335 -9.04 -19.63 -0.81
C GLU A 335 -8.49 -19.41 0.60
#